data_bd3e52fb52275dbd38b9728106f50d6d
#
_entry.id   bd3e52fb52275dbd38b9728106f50d6d
#
_cell.length_a   1.000
_cell.length_b   1.000
_cell.length_c   1.000
_cell.angle_alpha   90.00
_cell.angle_beta   90.00
_cell.angle_gamma   90.00
#
_symmetry.space_group_name_H-M   'P 1'
#
loop_
_entity.id
_entity.type
_entity.pdbx_description
1 polymer ?
#
loop_
_entity_poly.entity_id
_entity_poly.type
_entity_poly.pdbx_seq_one_letter_code
_entity_poly.pdbx_strand_id
1 'polypeptide(L)'
;MVTVSENITRPTPPPTTREPDFTAITMGSTELRLARGIGDIEAAQELRYRVFYEEMGAEPSHESAGLGLDRDSFDAAAEHLLVIDHARGGEVVGTYRLLRRRFSEKSGGFYTSREFDISKLTRAKGEILELGRSCVAREFRSRATMSLLWRGLAAYAFEHKIELMFGCASFPGADPAVHAEALSYLHQNHLAPRDLRPSALPARYVDMNVSGAREIETKRAIASLPPLIKGYMRLGGWVGDGAVIDHQFNTTDVCIIVKMENLTRRYSRHYERTARGVGLQ
;
A
#
# COMPACT_ATOMS: atom_id res chain seq x y z
N MET A 1 -48.45 22.20 5.23
CA MET A 1 -47.45 21.26 5.80
C MET A 1 -47.37 20.08 4.86
N VAL A 2 -46.33 20.04 4.02
CA VAL A 2 -46.10 18.92 3.10
C VAL A 2 -44.79 18.29 3.57
N THR A 3 -44.89 17.09 4.13
CA THR A 3 -43.78 16.27 4.58
C THR A 3 -43.15 15.60 3.35
N VAL A 4 -41.93 16.03 2.97
CA VAL A 4 -41.14 15.35 1.95
C VAL A 4 -40.35 14.25 2.66
N SER A 5 -40.74 12.99 2.38
CA SER A 5 -39.92 11.83 2.81
C SER A 5 -38.78 11.65 1.81
N GLU A 6 -37.56 11.96 2.25
CA GLU A 6 -36.36 11.59 1.51
C GLU A 6 -36.13 10.08 1.61
N ASN A 7 -36.33 9.41 0.46
CA ASN A 7 -35.95 8.03 0.28
C ASN A 7 -34.42 7.93 0.20
N ILE A 8 -33.78 7.57 1.29
CA ILE A 8 -32.35 7.18 1.31
C ILE A 8 -32.26 5.81 0.62
N THR A 9 -31.95 5.82 -0.66
CA THR A 9 -31.63 4.60 -1.42
C THR A 9 -30.29 4.03 -0.91
N ARG A 10 -30.35 2.86 -0.27
CA ARG A 10 -29.17 2.07 0.08
C ARG A 10 -28.38 1.78 -1.21
N PRO A 11 -27.06 1.97 -1.22
CA PRO A 11 -26.25 1.61 -2.38
C PRO A 11 -26.35 0.11 -2.67
N THR A 12 -26.68 -0.22 -3.90
CA THR A 12 -26.73 -1.61 -4.39
C THR A 12 -25.32 -2.22 -4.31
N PRO A 13 -25.17 -3.43 -3.78
CA PRO A 13 -23.87 -4.10 -3.79
C PRO A 13 -23.38 -4.29 -5.24
N PRO A 14 -22.06 -4.21 -5.48
CA PRO A 14 -21.51 -4.38 -6.83
C PRO A 14 -21.88 -5.75 -7.40
N PRO A 15 -22.06 -5.86 -8.73
CA PRO A 15 -22.42 -7.12 -9.37
C PRO A 15 -21.34 -8.17 -9.12
N THR A 16 -21.72 -9.27 -8.50
CA THR A 16 -20.91 -10.47 -8.30
C THR A 16 -20.67 -11.19 -9.63
N THR A 17 -19.78 -10.69 -10.46
CA THR A 17 -19.07 -11.56 -11.40
C THR A 17 -18.03 -12.30 -10.56
N ARG A 18 -18.27 -13.57 -10.29
CA ARG A 18 -17.40 -14.47 -9.55
C ARG A 18 -16.08 -14.57 -10.31
N GLU A 19 -15.12 -13.73 -9.93
CA GLU A 19 -13.72 -13.89 -10.33
C GLU A 19 -13.15 -15.08 -9.55
N PRO A 20 -12.08 -15.73 -10.02
CA PRO A 20 -11.46 -16.83 -9.31
C PRO A 20 -11.20 -16.41 -7.86
N ASP A 21 -11.70 -17.19 -6.91
CA ASP A 21 -11.62 -16.90 -5.48
C ASP A 21 -10.15 -16.90 -5.06
N PHE A 22 -9.62 -15.74 -4.68
CA PHE A 22 -8.33 -15.66 -4.02
C PHE A 22 -8.26 -16.68 -2.89
N THR A 23 -7.37 -17.66 -3.03
CA THR A 23 -7.24 -18.74 -2.04
C THR A 23 -6.64 -18.18 -0.75
N ALA A 24 -7.38 -18.33 0.34
CA ALA A 24 -6.90 -17.91 1.66
C ALA A 24 -5.59 -18.62 2.04
N ILE A 25 -4.68 -17.90 2.68
CA ILE A 25 -3.40 -18.43 3.15
C ILE A 25 -3.42 -18.47 4.67
N THR A 26 -3.30 -19.65 5.26
CA THR A 26 -3.29 -19.82 6.72
C THR A 26 -1.87 -20.01 7.23
N MET A 27 -1.57 -19.41 8.38
CA MET A 27 -0.30 -19.56 9.09
C MET A 27 -0.53 -19.50 10.61
N GLY A 28 -0.49 -20.65 11.28
CA GLY A 28 -0.87 -20.75 12.69
C GLY A 28 -2.33 -20.34 12.91
N SER A 29 -2.59 -19.41 13.84
CA SER A 29 -3.92 -18.84 14.08
C SER A 29 -4.32 -17.74 13.10
N THR A 30 -3.42 -17.32 12.22
CA THR A 30 -3.69 -16.22 11.29
C THR A 30 -4.12 -16.72 9.93
N GLU A 31 -5.13 -16.06 9.36
CA GLU A 31 -5.63 -16.25 7.99
C GLU A 31 -5.42 -14.95 7.20
N LEU A 32 -4.93 -15.07 5.98
CA LEU A 32 -4.89 -13.97 5.02
C LEU A 32 -5.89 -14.26 3.91
N ARG A 33 -6.83 -13.35 3.70
CA ARG A 33 -7.85 -13.45 2.66
C ARG A 33 -8.33 -12.07 2.19
N LEU A 34 -9.09 -12.03 1.12
CA LEU A 34 -9.85 -10.83 0.73
C LEU A 34 -11.08 -10.66 1.62
N ALA A 35 -11.53 -9.42 1.76
CA ALA A 35 -12.78 -9.08 2.41
C ALA A 35 -13.96 -9.70 1.64
N ARG A 36 -14.92 -10.29 2.36
CA ARG A 36 -16.08 -11.00 1.80
C ARG A 36 -17.38 -10.18 1.85
N GLY A 37 -17.37 -9.07 2.58
CA GLY A 37 -18.55 -8.23 2.75
C GLY A 37 -18.25 -6.96 3.52
N ILE A 38 -19.32 -6.18 3.75
CA ILE A 38 -19.19 -4.85 4.37
C ILE A 38 -18.60 -4.92 5.78
N GLY A 39 -18.94 -5.92 6.58
CA GLY A 39 -18.37 -6.05 7.94
C GLY A 39 -16.87 -6.29 7.94
N ASP A 40 -16.32 -7.00 6.95
CA ASP A 40 -14.88 -7.17 6.78
C ASP A 40 -14.20 -5.83 6.40
N ILE A 41 -14.86 -5.03 5.56
CA ILE A 41 -14.36 -3.72 5.14
C ILE A 41 -14.37 -2.76 6.34
N GLU A 42 -15.46 -2.74 7.12
CA GLU A 42 -15.57 -1.92 8.33
C GLU A 42 -14.52 -2.32 9.36
N ALA A 43 -14.26 -3.62 9.59
CA ALA A 43 -13.20 -4.08 10.48
C ALA A 43 -11.79 -3.63 10.00
N ALA A 44 -11.54 -3.60 8.69
CA ALA A 44 -10.31 -3.03 8.15
C ALA A 44 -10.25 -1.50 8.36
N GLN A 45 -11.36 -0.79 8.20
CA GLN A 45 -11.47 0.66 8.43
C GLN A 45 -11.26 1.02 9.91
N GLU A 46 -11.78 0.20 10.84
CA GLU A 46 -11.53 0.33 12.29
C GLU A 46 -10.04 0.13 12.62
N LEU A 47 -9.41 -0.93 12.09
CA LEU A 47 -7.97 -1.13 12.26
C LEU A 47 -7.16 0.07 11.74
N ARG A 48 -7.49 0.58 10.55
CA ARG A 48 -6.85 1.75 9.94
C ARG A 48 -7.02 2.98 10.81
N TYR A 49 -8.22 3.20 11.38
CA TYR A 49 -8.49 4.31 12.27
C TYR A 49 -7.59 4.25 13.51
N ARG A 50 -7.56 3.13 14.22
CA ARG A 50 -6.69 2.91 15.39
C ARG A 50 -5.22 3.20 15.04
N VAL A 51 -4.74 2.69 13.89
CA VAL A 51 -3.32 2.82 13.52
C VAL A 51 -2.99 4.23 13.04
N PHE A 52 -3.77 4.80 12.12
CA PHE A 52 -3.40 6.07 11.50
C PHE A 52 -3.73 7.27 12.38
N TYR A 53 -4.90 7.29 13.02
CA TYR A 53 -5.36 8.45 13.77
C TYR A 53 -4.98 8.37 15.25
N GLU A 54 -5.23 7.25 15.93
CA GLU A 54 -4.98 7.15 17.36
C GLU A 54 -3.50 6.88 17.68
N GLU A 55 -2.80 6.08 16.86
CA GLU A 55 -1.41 5.74 17.11
C GLU A 55 -0.43 6.68 16.40
N MET A 56 -0.65 7.01 15.11
CA MET A 56 0.30 7.77 14.29
C MET A 56 -0.02 9.26 14.25
N GLY A 57 -1.16 9.70 14.80
CA GLY A 57 -1.50 11.11 14.93
C GLY A 57 -1.95 11.80 13.64
N ALA A 58 -2.56 11.06 12.72
CA ALA A 58 -3.26 11.64 11.59
C ALA A 58 -4.49 12.44 12.05
N GLU A 59 -4.93 13.40 11.24
CA GLU A 59 -6.12 14.22 11.51
C GLU A 59 -7.35 13.60 10.84
N PRO A 60 -8.32 13.05 11.62
CA PRO A 60 -9.51 12.46 11.04
C PRO A 60 -10.46 13.53 10.51
N SER A 61 -11.21 13.23 9.45
CA SER A 61 -12.38 14.03 9.07
C SER A 61 -13.45 13.95 10.16
N HIS A 62 -14.41 14.88 10.17
CA HIS A 62 -15.53 14.83 11.10
C HIS A 62 -16.30 13.50 11.03
N GLU A 63 -16.50 12.97 9.81
CA GLU A 63 -17.15 11.69 9.59
C GLU A 63 -16.32 10.55 10.15
N SER A 64 -15.03 10.49 9.85
CA SER A 64 -14.12 9.45 10.37
C SER A 64 -14.04 9.48 11.90
N ALA A 65 -13.95 10.66 12.52
CA ALA A 65 -13.92 10.82 13.96
C ALA A 65 -15.22 10.35 14.63
N GLY A 66 -16.38 10.67 14.03
CA GLY A 66 -17.68 10.27 14.56
C GLY A 66 -17.96 8.78 14.49
N LEU A 67 -17.38 8.08 13.49
CA LEU A 67 -17.59 6.66 13.26
C LEU A 67 -16.47 5.78 13.83
N GLY A 68 -15.29 6.33 14.10
CA GLY A 68 -14.09 5.55 14.43
C GLY A 68 -13.58 4.72 13.22
N LEU A 69 -13.84 5.18 12.01
CA LEU A 69 -13.50 4.48 10.77
C LEU A 69 -12.64 5.36 9.86
N ASP A 70 -11.52 4.84 9.35
CA ASP A 70 -10.82 5.45 8.21
C ASP A 70 -11.55 5.07 6.92
N ARG A 71 -12.38 5.96 6.43
CA ARG A 71 -13.23 5.75 5.24
C ARG A 71 -12.96 6.81 4.20
N ASP A 72 -12.87 6.38 2.94
CA ASP A 72 -12.82 7.29 1.79
C ASP A 72 -13.55 6.70 0.56
N SER A 73 -13.68 7.51 -0.51
CA SER A 73 -14.38 7.13 -1.74
C SER A 73 -13.73 5.97 -2.51
N PHE A 74 -12.48 5.63 -2.21
CA PHE A 74 -11.77 4.53 -2.88
C PHE A 74 -12.13 3.16 -2.30
N ASP A 75 -12.61 3.09 -1.06
CA ASP A 75 -12.91 1.81 -0.40
C ASP A 75 -13.95 0.99 -1.16
N ALA A 76 -14.96 1.64 -1.72
CA ALA A 76 -16.03 0.97 -2.47
C ALA A 76 -15.58 0.40 -3.83
N ALA A 77 -14.49 0.92 -4.39
CA ALA A 77 -13.95 0.49 -5.68
C ALA A 77 -12.77 -0.49 -5.54
N ALA A 78 -12.22 -0.62 -4.34
CA ALA A 78 -11.05 -1.43 -4.04
C ALA A 78 -11.42 -2.78 -3.44
N GLU A 79 -10.51 -3.74 -3.55
CA GLU A 79 -10.52 -4.96 -2.76
C GLU A 79 -9.65 -4.77 -1.53
N HIS A 80 -9.99 -5.45 -0.45
CA HIS A 80 -9.27 -5.33 0.83
C HIS A 80 -8.67 -6.68 1.21
N LEU A 81 -7.35 -6.72 1.28
CA LEU A 81 -6.60 -7.88 1.77
C LEU A 81 -6.50 -7.78 3.28
N LEU A 82 -6.89 -8.83 3.99
CA LEU A 82 -6.99 -8.86 5.44
C LEU A 82 -6.11 -9.94 6.04
N VAL A 83 -5.44 -9.63 7.13
CA VAL A 83 -4.87 -10.60 8.05
C VAL A 83 -5.77 -10.69 9.26
N ILE A 84 -6.30 -11.88 9.54
CA ILE A 84 -7.27 -12.16 10.59
C ILE A 84 -6.64 -13.09 11.60
N ASP A 85 -6.72 -12.77 12.90
CA ASP A 85 -6.27 -13.67 13.96
C ASP A 85 -7.45 -14.38 14.60
N HIS A 86 -7.58 -15.68 14.31
CA HIS A 86 -8.63 -16.52 14.87
C HIS A 86 -8.47 -16.80 16.37
N ALA A 87 -7.25 -16.69 16.92
CA ALA A 87 -7.04 -16.81 18.37
C ALA A 87 -7.65 -15.64 19.15
N ARG A 88 -7.92 -14.51 18.46
CA ARG A 88 -8.61 -13.34 19.00
C ARG A 88 -10.05 -13.21 18.50
N GLY A 89 -10.72 -14.30 18.24
CA GLY A 89 -12.12 -14.28 17.81
C GLY A 89 -12.35 -13.77 16.39
N GLY A 90 -11.33 -13.77 15.52
CA GLY A 90 -11.43 -13.31 14.15
C GLY A 90 -11.14 -11.80 13.99
N GLU A 91 -10.33 -11.22 14.86
CA GLU A 91 -9.91 -9.81 14.77
C GLU A 91 -9.09 -9.57 13.50
N VAL A 92 -9.39 -8.49 12.78
CA VAL A 92 -8.56 -8.00 11.66
C VAL A 92 -7.34 -7.28 12.26
N VAL A 93 -6.15 -7.84 12.03
CA VAL A 93 -4.89 -7.36 12.60
C VAL A 93 -3.91 -6.81 11.56
N GLY A 94 -4.26 -6.91 10.29
CA GLY A 94 -3.49 -6.33 9.19
C GLY A 94 -4.36 -6.14 7.96
N THR A 95 -4.06 -5.13 7.15
CA THR A 95 -4.81 -4.86 5.91
C THR A 95 -3.96 -4.20 4.85
N TYR A 96 -4.38 -4.38 3.60
CA TYR A 96 -4.00 -3.63 2.41
C TYR A 96 -5.23 -3.31 1.57
N ARG A 97 -5.31 -2.10 1.05
CA ARG A 97 -6.28 -1.72 0.02
C ARG A 97 -5.68 -1.93 -1.36
N LEU A 98 -6.39 -2.62 -2.24
CA LEU A 98 -5.94 -3.06 -3.56
C LEU A 98 -6.89 -2.47 -4.63
N LEU A 99 -6.43 -1.46 -5.37
CA LEU A 99 -7.24 -0.83 -6.41
C LEU A 99 -6.65 -1.13 -7.78
N ARG A 100 -7.29 -2.00 -8.55
CA ARG A 100 -6.91 -2.31 -9.94
C ARG A 100 -7.38 -1.23 -10.90
N ARG A 101 -6.64 -1.04 -12.03
CA ARG A 101 -7.00 -0.10 -13.10
C ARG A 101 -8.46 -0.20 -13.50
N ARG A 102 -8.94 -1.42 -13.76
CA ARG A 102 -10.31 -1.69 -14.22
C ARG A 102 -11.41 -1.16 -13.29
N PHE A 103 -11.08 -0.87 -12.04
CA PHE A 103 -12.02 -0.34 -11.04
C PHE A 103 -11.74 1.11 -10.66
N SER A 104 -10.58 1.67 -11.04
CA SER A 104 -10.17 3.01 -10.64
C SER A 104 -11.12 4.11 -11.14
N GLU A 105 -11.76 3.92 -12.29
CA GLU A 105 -12.74 4.90 -12.80
C GLU A 105 -13.93 5.10 -11.83
N LYS A 106 -14.32 4.06 -11.10
CA LYS A 106 -15.43 4.13 -10.12
C LYS A 106 -15.13 5.04 -8.93
N SER A 107 -13.85 5.24 -8.62
CA SER A 107 -13.36 6.13 -7.55
C SER A 107 -12.83 7.47 -8.05
N GLY A 108 -13.00 7.76 -9.35
CA GLY A 108 -12.47 8.98 -9.96
C GLY A 108 -10.96 8.94 -10.23
N GLY A 109 -10.38 7.75 -10.35
CA GLY A 109 -8.95 7.53 -10.59
C GLY A 109 -8.26 6.78 -9.46
N PHE A 110 -6.94 6.94 -9.35
CA PHE A 110 -6.12 6.38 -8.28
C PHE A 110 -5.88 7.42 -7.18
N TYR A 111 -5.77 6.97 -5.93
CA TYR A 111 -5.45 7.84 -4.79
C TYR A 111 -4.11 8.57 -5.01
N THR A 112 -3.09 7.84 -5.46
CA THR A 112 -1.74 8.38 -5.71
C THR A 112 -1.75 9.57 -6.68
N SER A 113 -2.74 9.68 -7.58
CA SER A 113 -2.86 10.81 -8.51
C SER A 113 -3.16 12.16 -7.83
N ARG A 114 -3.57 12.14 -6.57
CA ARG A 114 -3.77 13.36 -5.76
C ARG A 114 -2.46 13.99 -5.30
N GLU A 115 -1.37 13.24 -5.40
CA GLU A 115 -0.04 13.64 -4.93
C GLU A 115 1.01 13.60 -6.04
N PHE A 116 0.89 12.69 -6.97
CA PHE A 116 1.87 12.43 -8.02
C PHE A 116 1.22 12.39 -9.41
N ASP A 117 1.91 12.95 -10.40
CA ASP A 117 1.60 12.67 -11.81
C ASP A 117 2.01 11.23 -12.14
N ILE A 118 1.02 10.35 -12.17
CA ILE A 118 1.16 8.94 -12.50
C ILE A 118 0.81 8.62 -13.96
N SER A 119 0.71 9.63 -14.82
CA SER A 119 0.29 9.47 -16.22
C SER A 119 1.12 8.45 -17.00
N LYS A 120 2.41 8.30 -16.68
CA LYS A 120 3.29 7.30 -17.27
C LYS A 120 2.93 5.88 -16.84
N LEU A 121 2.51 5.68 -15.59
CA LEU A 121 2.07 4.38 -15.07
C LEU A 121 0.72 4.00 -15.68
N THR A 122 -0.22 4.94 -15.75
CA THR A 122 -1.55 4.68 -16.31
C THR A 122 -1.53 4.42 -17.83
N ARG A 123 -0.50 4.87 -18.55
CA ARG A 123 -0.26 4.54 -19.96
C ARG A 123 0.49 3.23 -20.18
N ALA A 124 1.08 2.64 -19.12
CA ALA A 124 1.74 1.35 -19.24
C ALA A 124 0.77 0.26 -19.71
N LYS A 125 1.25 -0.70 -20.47
CA LYS A 125 0.45 -1.85 -20.90
C LYS A 125 0.14 -2.77 -19.72
N GLY A 126 -0.91 -3.58 -19.86
CA GLY A 126 -1.30 -4.58 -18.88
C GLY A 126 -2.06 -4.02 -17.68
N GLU A 127 -2.36 -4.87 -16.72
CA GLU A 127 -3.08 -4.50 -15.51
C GLU A 127 -2.12 -3.89 -14.49
N ILE A 128 -2.54 -2.79 -13.85
CA ILE A 128 -1.78 -2.13 -12.79
C ILE A 128 -2.59 -2.12 -11.51
N LEU A 129 -1.89 -2.14 -10.38
CA LEU A 129 -2.45 -2.23 -9.04
C LEU A 129 -1.92 -1.11 -8.16
N GLU A 130 -2.81 -0.27 -7.65
CA GLU A 130 -2.46 0.63 -6.58
C GLU A 130 -2.58 -0.07 -5.22
N LEU A 131 -1.52 0.05 -4.43
CA LEU A 131 -1.42 -0.42 -3.07
C LEU A 131 -1.58 0.76 -2.12
N GLY A 132 -2.57 0.70 -1.23
CA GLY A 132 -2.85 1.77 -0.28
C GLY A 132 -3.27 1.25 1.09
N ARG A 133 -3.35 2.16 2.05
CA ARG A 133 -3.87 1.91 3.40
C ARG A 133 -3.27 0.67 4.08
N SER A 134 -1.96 0.41 3.84
CA SER A 134 -1.25 -0.69 4.48
C SER A 134 -1.03 -0.39 5.95
N CYS A 135 -1.57 -1.22 6.82
CA CYS A 135 -1.25 -1.15 8.23
C CYS A 135 -1.38 -2.51 8.92
N VAL A 136 -0.72 -2.62 10.08
CA VAL A 136 -0.74 -3.80 10.94
C VAL A 136 -0.88 -3.32 12.39
N ALA A 137 -1.73 -3.95 13.17
CA ALA A 137 -1.87 -3.69 14.60
C ALA A 137 -0.50 -3.82 15.30
N ARG A 138 -0.23 -2.95 16.26
CA ARG A 138 1.09 -2.77 16.87
C ARG A 138 1.72 -4.08 17.34
N GLU A 139 0.95 -4.89 18.05
CA GLU A 139 1.37 -6.18 18.63
C GLU A 139 1.60 -7.28 17.57
N PHE A 140 1.11 -7.07 16.35
CA PHE A 140 1.28 -7.99 15.22
C PHE A 140 2.38 -7.56 14.24
N ARG A 141 3.11 -6.48 14.50
CA ARG A 141 4.21 -5.99 13.64
C ARG A 141 5.43 -6.89 13.73
N SER A 142 5.32 -8.06 13.10
CA SER A 142 6.36 -9.08 13.07
C SER A 142 6.83 -9.38 11.65
N ARG A 143 7.98 -10.04 11.52
CA ARG A 143 8.44 -10.55 10.22
C ARG A 143 7.46 -11.56 9.62
N ALA A 144 6.78 -12.34 10.47
CA ALA A 144 5.82 -13.34 10.05
C ALA A 144 4.60 -12.67 9.38
N THR A 145 3.99 -11.68 10.03
CA THR A 145 2.86 -10.94 9.49
C THR A 145 3.22 -10.22 8.19
N MET A 146 4.38 -9.56 8.15
CA MET A 146 4.86 -8.92 6.93
C MET A 146 5.08 -9.93 5.80
N SER A 147 5.66 -11.09 6.09
CA SER A 147 5.84 -12.16 5.09
C SER A 147 4.51 -12.69 4.58
N LEU A 148 3.51 -12.81 5.45
CA LEU A 148 2.16 -13.26 5.09
C LEU A 148 1.50 -12.26 4.13
N LEU A 149 1.54 -10.96 4.44
CA LEU A 149 1.03 -9.88 3.57
C LEU A 149 1.72 -9.88 2.21
N TRP A 150 3.06 -10.00 2.17
CA TRP A 150 3.80 -10.07 0.90
C TRP A 150 3.44 -11.29 0.05
N ARG A 151 3.23 -12.45 0.69
CA ARG A 151 2.76 -13.66 0.00
C ARG A 151 1.38 -13.46 -0.60
N GLY A 152 0.47 -12.83 0.15
CA GLY A 152 -0.86 -12.51 -0.35
C GLY A 152 -0.84 -11.53 -1.52
N LEU A 153 -0.06 -10.46 -1.41
CA LEU A 153 0.11 -9.50 -2.51
C LEU A 153 0.69 -10.18 -3.76
N ALA A 154 1.68 -11.05 -3.60
CA ALA A 154 2.27 -11.78 -4.73
C ALA A 154 1.26 -12.73 -5.38
N ALA A 155 0.48 -13.48 -4.58
CA ALA A 155 -0.55 -14.39 -5.08
C ALA A 155 -1.65 -13.61 -5.82
N TYR A 156 -2.15 -12.52 -5.22
CA TYR A 156 -3.14 -11.63 -5.83
C TYR A 156 -2.64 -11.05 -7.17
N ALA A 157 -1.42 -10.53 -7.17
CA ALA A 157 -0.84 -9.93 -8.37
C ALA A 157 -0.63 -10.96 -9.49
N PHE A 158 -0.24 -12.19 -9.15
CA PHE A 158 -0.10 -13.27 -10.11
C PHE A 158 -1.45 -13.70 -10.70
N GLU A 159 -2.47 -13.89 -9.86
CA GLU A 159 -3.82 -14.29 -10.25
C GLU A 159 -4.46 -13.29 -11.21
N HIS A 160 -4.33 -12.00 -10.91
CA HIS A 160 -4.88 -10.92 -11.71
C HIS A 160 -3.97 -10.40 -12.82
N LYS A 161 -2.85 -11.09 -13.08
CA LYS A 161 -1.88 -10.74 -14.13
C LYS A 161 -1.43 -9.28 -14.02
N ILE A 162 -1.20 -8.83 -12.79
CA ILE A 162 -0.69 -7.48 -12.53
C ILE A 162 0.73 -7.38 -13.09
N GLU A 163 0.99 -6.35 -13.89
CA GLU A 163 2.31 -6.09 -14.44
C GLU A 163 3.11 -5.12 -13.58
N LEU A 164 2.39 -4.20 -12.92
CA LEU A 164 2.99 -3.13 -12.15
C LEU A 164 2.15 -2.82 -10.91
N MET A 165 2.80 -2.74 -9.76
CA MET A 165 2.24 -2.24 -8.52
C MET A 165 2.84 -0.88 -8.20
N PHE A 166 2.04 0.02 -7.62
CA PHE A 166 2.48 1.35 -7.18
C PHE A 166 1.63 1.87 -6.03
N GLY A 167 2.08 2.95 -5.41
CA GLY A 167 1.31 3.61 -4.35
C GLY A 167 2.17 4.57 -3.53
N CYS A 168 1.53 5.38 -2.70
CA CYS A 168 2.21 6.21 -1.73
C CYS A 168 2.73 5.35 -0.57
N ALA A 169 3.97 5.59 -0.18
CA ALA A 169 4.58 4.98 1.00
C ALA A 169 5.23 6.07 1.85
N SER A 170 5.00 6.00 3.15
CA SER A 170 5.16 7.13 4.05
C SER A 170 6.36 6.98 4.98
N PHE A 171 7.05 8.09 5.17
CA PHE A 171 7.89 8.34 6.33
C PHE A 171 7.05 9.02 7.40
N PRO A 172 7.23 8.70 8.69
CA PRO A 172 6.48 9.34 9.76
C PRO A 172 6.93 10.80 9.95
N GLY A 173 5.98 11.71 10.05
CA GLY A 173 6.22 13.14 10.23
C GLY A 173 6.18 13.96 8.94
N ALA A 174 5.66 15.17 9.07
CA ALA A 174 5.47 16.15 7.99
C ALA A 174 6.70 17.03 7.73
N ASP A 175 7.83 16.76 8.39
CA ASP A 175 9.11 17.44 8.16
C ASP A 175 10.08 16.57 7.35
N PRO A 176 10.22 16.82 6.03
CA PRO A 176 11.11 16.04 5.18
C PRO A 176 12.60 16.18 5.54
N ALA A 177 13.00 17.24 6.25
CA ALA A 177 14.39 17.45 6.64
C ALA A 177 14.88 16.36 7.60
N VAL A 178 14.00 15.81 8.43
CA VAL A 178 14.30 14.68 9.33
C VAL A 178 14.69 13.41 8.54
N HIS A 179 14.20 13.29 7.29
CA HIS A 179 14.41 12.14 6.41
C HIS A 179 15.40 12.41 5.27
N ALA A 180 16.12 13.53 5.31
CA ALA A 180 16.96 14.02 4.21
C ALA A 180 17.95 12.96 3.67
N GLU A 181 18.63 12.21 4.53
CA GLU A 181 19.56 11.15 4.11
C GLU A 181 18.84 9.99 3.42
N ALA A 182 17.70 9.56 3.95
CA ALA A 182 16.92 8.47 3.39
C ALA A 182 16.29 8.86 2.04
N LEU A 183 15.75 10.08 1.95
CA LEU A 183 15.17 10.62 0.71
C LEU A 183 16.26 10.76 -0.36
N SER A 184 17.42 11.33 -0.02
CA SER A 184 18.53 11.47 -0.95
C SER A 184 19.07 10.11 -1.40
N TYR A 185 19.15 9.12 -0.50
CA TYR A 185 19.51 7.75 -0.84
C TYR A 185 18.54 7.12 -1.86
N LEU A 186 17.24 7.26 -1.62
CA LEU A 186 16.21 6.78 -2.55
C LEU A 186 16.32 7.47 -3.91
N HIS A 187 16.49 8.79 -3.93
CA HIS A 187 16.65 9.56 -5.15
C HIS A 187 17.87 9.10 -5.96
N GLN A 188 19.02 8.93 -5.32
CA GLN A 188 20.26 8.61 -6.02
C GLN A 188 20.34 7.15 -6.49
N ASN A 189 19.71 6.21 -5.78
CA ASN A 189 19.89 4.78 -6.00
C ASN A 189 18.65 4.04 -6.49
N HIS A 190 17.46 4.63 -6.35
CA HIS A 190 16.21 3.92 -6.59
C HIS A 190 15.20 4.71 -7.44
N LEU A 191 15.60 5.79 -8.13
CA LEU A 191 14.68 6.46 -9.06
C LEU A 191 14.21 5.51 -10.16
N ALA A 192 12.93 5.53 -10.44
CA ALA A 192 12.34 4.77 -11.53
C ALA A 192 12.93 5.18 -12.89
N PRO A 193 12.99 4.29 -13.89
CA PRO A 193 13.29 4.63 -15.27
C PRO A 193 12.40 5.78 -15.76
N ARG A 194 12.94 6.64 -16.61
CA ARG A 194 12.26 7.89 -17.05
C ARG A 194 10.88 7.66 -17.67
N ASP A 195 10.69 6.55 -18.35
CA ASP A 195 9.45 6.14 -19.03
C ASP A 195 8.35 5.66 -18.05
N LEU A 196 8.72 5.27 -16.83
CA LEU A 196 7.80 4.83 -15.78
C LEU A 196 7.76 5.77 -14.55
N ARG A 197 8.63 6.77 -14.50
CA ARG A 197 8.82 7.61 -13.30
C ARG A 197 7.63 8.55 -13.07
N PRO A 198 6.84 8.37 -12.00
CA PRO A 198 5.94 9.40 -11.52
C PRO A 198 6.73 10.59 -11.01
N SER A 199 6.09 11.76 -10.93
CA SER A 199 6.67 12.93 -10.29
C SER A 199 5.65 13.54 -9.34
N ALA A 200 6.09 14.01 -8.19
CA ALA A 200 5.22 14.76 -7.30
C ALA A 200 4.61 15.94 -8.05
N LEU A 201 3.33 16.24 -7.78
CA LEU A 201 2.64 17.36 -8.42
C LEU A 201 3.37 18.67 -8.10
N PRO A 202 3.52 19.60 -9.07
CA PRO A 202 4.34 20.81 -8.89
C PRO A 202 4.01 21.62 -7.63
N ALA A 203 2.74 21.68 -7.25
CA ALA A 203 2.28 22.41 -6.06
C ALA A 203 2.61 21.70 -4.73
N ARG A 204 3.02 20.43 -4.77
CA ARG A 204 3.32 19.59 -3.60
C ARG A 204 4.75 19.06 -3.59
N TYR A 205 5.54 19.39 -4.60
CA TYR A 205 6.87 18.84 -4.83
C TYR A 205 7.86 19.24 -3.73
N VAL A 206 8.46 18.27 -3.11
CA VAL A 206 9.59 18.39 -2.19
C VAL A 206 10.79 17.68 -2.81
N ASP A 207 11.92 18.40 -2.93
CA ASP A 207 13.14 17.82 -3.46
C ASP A 207 13.66 16.71 -2.53
N MET A 208 13.85 15.53 -3.09
CA MET A 208 14.43 14.39 -2.36
C MET A 208 15.96 14.45 -2.32
N ASN A 209 16.61 15.19 -3.22
CA ASN A 209 18.08 15.26 -3.28
C ASN A 209 18.66 16.33 -2.35
N VAL A 210 18.18 16.36 -1.12
CA VAL A 210 18.51 17.39 -0.11
C VAL A 210 20.00 17.40 0.23
N SER A 211 20.66 16.24 0.22
CA SER A 211 22.10 16.11 0.51
C SER A 211 23.00 16.54 -0.65
N GLY A 212 22.43 16.75 -1.84
CA GLY A 212 23.19 17.13 -3.03
C GLY A 212 24.29 16.12 -3.37
N ALA A 213 25.49 16.65 -3.62
CA ALA A 213 26.67 15.82 -3.92
C ALA A 213 27.40 15.30 -2.66
N ARG A 214 26.87 15.50 -1.45
CA ARG A 214 27.49 14.94 -0.24
C ARG A 214 27.41 13.41 -0.27
N GLU A 215 28.49 12.78 0.15
CA GLU A 215 28.55 11.34 0.32
C GLU A 215 27.53 10.90 1.38
N ILE A 216 26.53 10.13 0.97
CA ILE A 216 25.51 9.60 1.85
C ILE A 216 26.06 8.33 2.51
N GLU A 217 26.01 8.28 3.83
CA GLU A 217 26.33 7.04 4.54
C GLU A 217 25.23 5.98 4.26
N THR A 218 25.45 5.16 3.24
CA THR A 218 24.49 4.17 2.73
C THR A 218 23.90 3.29 3.83
N LYS A 219 24.70 2.83 4.80
CA LYS A 219 24.21 1.97 5.88
C LYS A 219 23.21 2.70 6.77
N ARG A 220 23.49 3.96 7.11
CA ARG A 220 22.63 4.80 7.94
C ARG A 220 21.33 5.16 7.20
N ALA A 221 21.45 5.57 5.94
CA ALA A 221 20.29 5.86 5.10
C ALA A 221 19.36 4.65 4.97
N ILE A 222 19.89 3.45 4.70
CA ILE A 222 19.09 2.22 4.65
C ILE A 222 18.49 1.89 6.03
N ALA A 223 19.22 2.12 7.12
CA ALA A 223 18.69 1.85 8.46
C ALA A 223 17.49 2.74 8.79
N SER A 224 17.51 4.00 8.36
CA SER A 224 16.44 4.98 8.60
C SER A 224 15.19 4.82 7.70
N LEU A 225 15.25 4.01 6.64
CA LEU A 225 14.07 3.73 5.82
C LEU A 225 12.99 3.02 6.65
N PRO A 226 11.73 3.44 6.54
CA PRO A 226 10.60 2.70 7.10
C PRO A 226 10.58 1.24 6.64
N PRO A 227 10.13 0.29 7.48
CA PRO A 227 10.16 -1.15 7.16
C PRO A 227 9.46 -1.50 5.84
N LEU A 228 8.35 -0.83 5.53
CA LEU A 228 7.59 -1.05 4.32
C LEU A 228 8.38 -0.60 3.08
N ILE A 229 8.92 0.62 3.08
CA ILE A 229 9.76 1.15 1.99
C ILE A 229 10.98 0.26 1.79
N LYS A 230 11.65 -0.12 2.89
CA LYS A 230 12.77 -1.07 2.86
C LYS A 230 12.38 -2.40 2.22
N GLY A 231 11.18 -2.88 2.50
CA GLY A 231 10.62 -4.09 1.88
C GLY A 231 10.50 -3.96 0.37
N TYR A 232 9.90 -2.88 -0.12
CA TYR A 232 9.77 -2.60 -1.55
C TYR A 232 11.12 -2.47 -2.27
N MET A 233 12.07 -1.77 -1.67
CA MET A 233 13.42 -1.65 -2.26
C MET A 233 14.11 -3.02 -2.37
N ARG A 234 13.93 -3.88 -1.37
CA ARG A 234 14.44 -5.27 -1.43
C ARG A 234 13.81 -6.09 -2.54
N LEU A 235 12.58 -5.81 -2.95
CA LEU A 235 11.91 -6.44 -4.08
C LEU A 235 12.37 -5.89 -5.44
N GLY A 236 13.30 -4.95 -5.46
CA GLY A 236 13.75 -4.26 -6.68
C GLY A 236 12.78 -3.16 -7.11
N GLY A 237 12.07 -2.59 -6.15
CA GLY A 237 11.20 -1.43 -6.36
C GLY A 237 11.99 -0.16 -6.61
N TRP A 238 11.30 0.81 -7.18
CA TRP A 238 11.77 2.16 -7.45
C TRP A 238 10.91 3.19 -6.74
N VAL A 239 11.40 4.44 -6.74
CA VAL A 239 10.66 5.61 -6.29
C VAL A 239 10.42 6.58 -7.44
N GLY A 240 9.35 7.36 -7.34
CA GLY A 240 9.08 8.53 -8.16
C GLY A 240 10.05 9.67 -7.88
N ASP A 241 9.93 10.73 -8.66
CA ASP A 241 10.69 11.96 -8.48
C ASP A 241 9.93 12.94 -7.58
N GLY A 242 10.59 13.41 -6.54
CA GLY A 242 10.00 14.24 -5.50
C GLY A 242 9.26 13.46 -4.42
N ALA A 243 9.19 14.05 -3.24
CA ALA A 243 8.35 13.63 -2.13
C ALA A 243 7.17 14.62 -1.96
N VAL A 244 6.21 14.25 -1.15
CA VAL A 244 5.02 15.06 -0.84
C VAL A 244 4.82 15.09 0.67
N ILE A 245 4.46 16.27 1.23
CA ILE A 245 4.03 16.36 2.62
C ILE A 245 2.53 16.13 2.66
N ASP A 246 2.11 15.10 3.40
CA ASP A 246 0.72 14.86 3.74
C ASP A 246 0.45 15.34 5.17
N HIS A 247 -0.15 16.53 5.27
CA HIS A 247 -0.48 17.12 6.56
C HIS A 247 -1.60 16.35 7.27
N GLN A 248 -2.54 15.75 6.53
CA GLN A 248 -3.64 14.98 7.11
C GLN A 248 -3.13 13.74 7.81
N PHE A 249 -2.25 12.98 7.15
CA PHE A 249 -1.67 11.77 7.74
C PHE A 249 -0.39 12.04 8.54
N ASN A 250 0.07 13.29 8.62
CA ASN A 250 1.31 13.69 9.27
C ASN A 250 2.49 12.84 8.77
N THR A 251 2.69 12.81 7.45
CA THR A 251 3.70 12.00 6.78
C THR A 251 4.44 12.77 5.70
N THR A 252 5.61 12.22 5.31
CA THR A 252 6.33 12.57 4.09
C THR A 252 6.28 11.38 3.15
N ASP A 253 5.61 11.53 2.01
CA ASP A 253 5.27 10.42 1.12
C ASP A 253 6.16 10.37 -0.11
N VAL A 254 6.50 9.17 -0.53
CA VAL A 254 7.17 8.86 -1.80
C VAL A 254 6.30 7.90 -2.61
N CYS A 255 6.27 8.08 -3.93
CA CYS A 255 5.59 7.12 -4.79
C CYS A 255 6.48 5.90 -5.03
N ILE A 256 6.04 4.72 -4.60
CA ILE A 256 6.72 3.46 -4.87
C ILE A 256 6.21 2.83 -6.16
N ILE A 257 7.11 2.19 -6.91
CA ILE A 257 6.78 1.42 -8.11
C ILE A 257 7.49 0.07 -8.05
N VAL A 258 6.75 -1.02 -8.30
CA VAL A 258 7.30 -2.38 -8.35
C VAL A 258 6.79 -3.09 -9.60
N LYS A 259 7.69 -3.53 -10.49
CA LYS A 259 7.33 -4.44 -11.58
C LYS A 259 7.24 -5.87 -11.08
N MET A 260 6.21 -6.58 -11.51
CA MET A 260 6.03 -8.01 -11.15
C MET A 260 7.16 -8.89 -11.66
N GLU A 261 7.78 -8.55 -12.77
CA GLU A 261 8.98 -9.23 -13.28
C GLU A 261 10.12 -9.27 -12.25
N ASN A 262 10.32 -8.18 -11.51
CA ASN A 262 11.34 -8.12 -10.46
C ASN A 262 10.99 -9.03 -9.28
N LEU A 263 9.70 -9.10 -8.92
CA LEU A 263 9.19 -9.97 -7.87
C LEU A 263 9.41 -11.45 -8.24
N THR A 264 9.00 -11.83 -9.45
CA THR A 264 9.11 -13.20 -9.96
C THR A 264 10.57 -13.67 -10.00
N ARG A 265 11.49 -12.87 -10.52
CA ARG A 265 12.94 -13.19 -10.56
C ARG A 265 13.53 -13.43 -9.18
N ARG A 266 13.02 -12.77 -8.15
CA ARG A 266 13.52 -12.93 -6.78
C ARG A 266 12.94 -14.15 -6.10
N TYR A 267 11.65 -14.43 -6.29
CA TYR A 267 11.01 -15.66 -5.80
C TYR A 267 11.59 -16.91 -6.49
N SER A 268 11.81 -16.89 -7.81
CA SER A 268 12.45 -18.00 -8.55
C SER A 268 13.85 -18.29 -7.99
N ARG A 269 14.67 -17.26 -7.76
CA ARG A 269 16.00 -17.44 -7.16
C ARG A 269 15.96 -17.99 -5.75
N HIS A 270 14.93 -17.66 -4.98
CA HIS A 270 14.77 -18.22 -3.62
C HIS A 270 14.37 -19.70 -3.68
N TYR A 271 13.44 -20.06 -4.56
CA TYR A 271 13.04 -21.46 -4.81
C TYR A 271 14.20 -22.31 -5.33
N GLU A 272 14.97 -21.83 -6.30
CA GLU A 272 16.14 -22.53 -6.83
C GLU A 272 17.23 -22.77 -5.76
N ARG A 273 17.44 -21.81 -4.86
CA ARG A 273 18.39 -21.96 -3.75
C ARG A 273 17.90 -22.98 -2.71
N THR A 274 16.60 -22.99 -2.42
CA THR A 274 16.00 -23.94 -1.48
C THR A 274 15.96 -25.35 -2.07
N ALA A 275 15.66 -25.48 -3.37
CA ALA A 275 15.69 -26.77 -4.07
C ALA A 275 17.11 -27.37 -4.18
N ARG A 276 18.14 -26.52 -4.37
CA ARG A 276 19.54 -26.99 -4.35
C ARG A 276 20.08 -27.32 -2.97
N GLY A 277 19.49 -26.74 -1.90
CA GLY A 277 19.86 -27.04 -0.50
C GLY A 277 19.28 -28.35 0.05
N VAL A 278 18.32 -28.97 -0.63
CA VAL A 278 17.69 -30.25 -0.23
C VAL A 278 18.39 -31.45 -0.89
N GLY A 279 19.38 -31.23 -1.73
CA GLY A 279 20.06 -32.28 -2.53
C GLY A 279 21.40 -32.80 -1.97
N LEU A 280 21.73 -32.57 -0.70
CA LEU A 280 22.95 -33.09 -0.07
C LEU A 280 22.68 -33.44 1.40
N GLN A 281 22.05 -34.58 1.64
CA GLN A 281 22.29 -35.46 2.79
C GLN A 281 21.90 -36.91 2.38
#